data_693385f48da1d398678dc2c0e23aeb5f
#
_entry.id   693385f48da1d398678dc2c0e23aeb5f
#
_cell.length_a   1.000
_cell.length_b   1.000
_cell.length_c   1.000
_cell.angle_alpha   90.00
_cell.angle_beta   90.00
_cell.angle_gamma   90.00
#
_symmetry.space_group_name_H-M   'P 1'
#
loop_
_entity.id
_entity.type
_entity.pdbx_description
1 polymer ?
#
loop_
_entity_poly.entity_id
_entity_poly.type
_entity_poly.pdbx_seq_one_letter_code
_entity_poly.pdbx_strand_id
1 'polypeptide(L)'
;EYGFTLIELMVVLVIVAIFAAFAIPSYQSYIRRAQASQAQQEVQRLANELEKWKSRNFNYQCFSLTAKTVPTYRFEIRDGANTSLTLDEKDSSTPPQCKAAGQSWVIRAVTSNDRNFNFLLNSSGLKCKNKTKANVSYSTCGTISTGSESW
;
A
#
# COMPACT_ATOMS: atom_id res chain seq x y z
N GLU A 1 -16.36 53.78 -16.18
CA GLU A 1 -15.60 52.56 -15.83
C GLU A 1 -15.01 52.74 -14.44
N TYR A 2 -15.38 51.87 -13.53
CA TYR A 2 -14.86 51.89 -12.15
C TYR A 2 -13.65 50.95 -12.08
N GLY A 3 -12.47 51.49 -11.77
CA GLY A 3 -11.24 50.68 -11.55
C GLY A 3 -11.18 50.19 -10.11
N PHE A 4 -10.57 49.00 -9.91
CA PHE A 4 -10.28 48.47 -8.57
C PHE A 4 -9.30 49.39 -7.81
N THR A 5 -9.58 49.60 -6.54
CA THR A 5 -8.65 50.32 -5.65
C THR A 5 -7.51 49.39 -5.19
N LEU A 6 -6.33 49.94 -4.92
CA LEU A 6 -5.17 49.18 -4.43
C LEU A 6 -5.48 48.51 -3.07
N ILE A 7 -6.24 49.18 -2.20
CA ILE A 7 -6.64 48.63 -0.91
C ILE A 7 -7.58 47.44 -1.05
N GLU A 8 -8.50 47.48 -2.01
CA GLU A 8 -9.43 46.38 -2.29
C GLU A 8 -8.70 45.10 -2.72
N LEU A 9 -7.66 45.21 -3.57
CA LEU A 9 -6.78 44.08 -3.92
C LEU A 9 -5.99 43.56 -2.73
N MET A 10 -5.49 44.46 -1.85
CA MET A 10 -4.75 44.02 -0.66
C MET A 10 -5.65 43.25 0.30
N VAL A 11 -6.87 43.67 0.52
CA VAL A 11 -7.83 42.98 1.39
C VAL A 11 -8.17 41.60 0.83
N VAL A 12 -8.43 41.49 -0.46
CA VAL A 12 -8.70 40.20 -1.12
C VAL A 12 -7.54 39.25 -0.98
N LEU A 13 -6.29 39.70 -1.19
CA LEU A 13 -5.10 38.87 -1.02
C LEU A 13 -4.95 38.35 0.40
N VAL A 14 -5.20 39.15 1.42
CA VAL A 14 -5.14 38.76 2.83
C VAL A 14 -6.20 37.69 3.13
N ILE A 15 -7.42 37.88 2.66
CA ILE A 15 -8.50 36.91 2.86
C ILE A 15 -8.16 35.56 2.20
N VAL A 16 -7.70 35.58 0.95
CA VAL A 16 -7.28 34.37 0.22
C VAL A 16 -6.12 33.65 0.92
N ALA A 17 -5.13 34.41 1.42
CA ALA A 17 -4.02 33.84 2.16
C ALA A 17 -4.46 33.11 3.45
N ILE A 18 -5.42 33.70 4.19
CA ILE A 18 -5.98 33.07 5.39
C ILE A 18 -6.71 31.76 5.03
N PHE A 19 -7.56 31.75 4.01
CA PHE A 19 -8.25 30.55 3.58
C PHE A 19 -7.27 29.48 3.08
N ALA A 20 -6.26 29.84 2.32
CA ALA A 20 -5.24 28.91 1.83
C ALA A 20 -4.46 28.22 2.97
N ALA A 21 -4.18 28.95 4.06
CA ALA A 21 -3.47 28.43 5.22
C ALA A 21 -4.19 27.23 5.88
N PHE A 22 -5.52 27.20 5.87
CA PHE A 22 -6.31 26.08 6.40
C PHE A 22 -6.68 25.05 5.33
N ALA A 23 -6.91 25.45 4.10
CA ALA A 23 -7.36 24.57 3.02
C ALA A 23 -6.27 23.58 2.60
N ILE A 24 -5.02 24.02 2.48
CA ILE A 24 -3.92 23.19 2.00
C ILE A 24 -3.63 21.98 2.91
N PRO A 25 -3.43 22.13 4.24
CA PRO A 25 -3.14 20.99 5.11
C PRO A 25 -4.33 20.03 5.22
N SER A 26 -5.57 20.53 5.17
CA SER A 26 -6.77 19.70 5.16
C SER A 26 -6.83 18.83 3.91
N TYR A 27 -6.58 19.41 2.73
CA TYR A 27 -6.56 18.70 1.46
C TYR A 27 -5.47 17.60 1.43
N GLN A 28 -4.27 17.89 1.92
CA GLN A 28 -3.19 16.91 2.02
C GLN A 28 -3.55 15.71 2.90
N SER A 29 -4.25 15.94 4.02
CA SER A 29 -4.67 14.85 4.89
C SER A 29 -5.75 13.98 4.24
N TYR A 30 -6.62 14.55 3.45
CA TYR A 30 -7.62 13.84 2.64
C TYR A 30 -6.95 12.93 1.59
N ILE A 31 -6.02 13.48 0.80
CA ILE A 31 -5.27 12.70 -0.20
C ILE A 31 -4.53 11.53 0.43
N ARG A 32 -3.87 11.73 1.58
CA ARG A 32 -3.18 10.64 2.28
C ARG A 32 -4.13 9.49 2.67
N ARG A 33 -5.30 9.82 3.21
CA ARG A 33 -6.32 8.80 3.57
C ARG A 33 -6.84 8.07 2.34
N ALA A 34 -7.09 8.79 1.25
CA ALA A 34 -7.52 8.20 -0.02
C ALA A 34 -6.47 7.21 -0.57
N GLN A 35 -5.20 7.58 -0.56
CA GLN A 35 -4.11 6.70 -0.98
C GLN A 35 -3.99 5.45 -0.10
N ALA A 36 -4.12 5.59 1.22
CA ALA A 36 -4.11 4.45 2.13
C ALA A 36 -5.28 3.50 1.87
N SER A 37 -6.48 4.04 1.65
CA SER A 37 -7.66 3.25 1.28
C SER A 37 -7.50 2.52 -0.05
N GLN A 38 -6.94 3.18 -1.07
CA GLN A 38 -6.62 2.56 -2.35
C GLN A 38 -5.60 1.43 -2.21
N ALA A 39 -4.56 1.63 -1.39
CA ALA A 39 -3.56 0.59 -1.13
C ALA A 39 -4.18 -0.62 -0.42
N GLN A 40 -5.06 -0.40 0.53
CA GLN A 40 -5.79 -1.46 1.24
C GLN A 40 -6.69 -2.26 0.30
N GLN A 41 -7.43 -1.57 -0.59
CA GLN A 41 -8.25 -2.22 -1.61
C GLN A 41 -7.40 -3.03 -2.59
N GLU A 42 -6.24 -2.52 -2.97
CA GLU A 42 -5.33 -3.23 -3.88
C GLU A 42 -4.75 -4.50 -3.23
N VAL A 43 -4.37 -4.44 -1.95
CA VAL A 43 -3.93 -5.63 -1.20
C VAL A 43 -5.04 -6.70 -1.18
N GLN A 44 -6.29 -6.30 -0.97
CA GLN A 44 -7.42 -7.24 -1.00
C GLN A 44 -7.69 -7.79 -2.40
N ARG A 45 -7.58 -6.96 -3.44
CA ARG A 45 -7.69 -7.42 -4.83
C ARG A 45 -6.63 -8.47 -5.16
N LEU A 46 -5.39 -8.22 -4.79
CA LEU A 46 -4.28 -9.17 -5.00
C LEU A 46 -4.52 -10.48 -4.26
N ALA A 47 -5.00 -10.43 -3.02
CA ALA A 47 -5.36 -11.63 -2.26
C ALA A 47 -6.46 -12.44 -2.94
N ASN A 48 -7.50 -11.77 -3.44
CA ASN A 48 -8.58 -12.44 -4.18
C ASN A 48 -8.08 -13.08 -5.49
N GLU A 49 -7.15 -12.44 -6.20
CA GLU A 49 -6.55 -13.03 -7.41
C GLU A 49 -5.68 -14.24 -7.08
N LEU A 50 -4.94 -14.22 -5.94
CA LEU A 50 -4.20 -15.39 -5.45
C LEU A 50 -5.14 -16.57 -5.14
N GLU A 51 -6.27 -16.33 -4.49
CA GLU A 51 -7.25 -17.40 -4.22
C GLU A 51 -7.89 -17.94 -5.51
N LYS A 52 -8.18 -17.09 -6.48
CA LYS A 52 -8.63 -17.52 -7.81
C LYS A 52 -7.55 -18.33 -8.55
N TRP A 53 -6.29 -17.95 -8.43
CA TRP A 53 -5.18 -18.71 -9.00
C TRP A 53 -5.10 -20.10 -8.39
N LYS A 54 -5.12 -20.19 -7.05
CA LYS A 54 -5.09 -21.47 -6.34
C LYS A 54 -6.24 -22.39 -6.72
N SER A 55 -7.44 -21.84 -6.93
CA SER A 55 -8.61 -22.66 -7.32
C SER A 55 -8.43 -23.35 -8.67
N ARG A 56 -7.57 -22.84 -9.55
CA ARG A 56 -7.27 -23.42 -10.87
C ARG A 56 -5.98 -24.26 -10.87
N ASN A 57 -5.00 -23.88 -10.06
CA ASN A 57 -3.66 -24.47 -10.08
C ASN A 57 -3.34 -25.30 -8.83
N PHE A 58 -4.24 -25.35 -7.84
CA PHE A 58 -4.12 -26.06 -6.57
C PHE A 58 -2.99 -25.57 -5.65
N ASN A 59 -2.22 -24.57 -6.07
CA ASN A 59 -1.18 -23.88 -5.32
C ASN A 59 -1.02 -22.44 -5.80
N TYR A 60 -0.16 -21.66 -5.15
CA TYR A 60 0.14 -20.27 -5.53
C TYR A 60 1.43 -20.13 -6.36
N GLN A 61 2.09 -21.25 -6.67
CA GLN A 61 3.32 -21.26 -7.44
C GLN A 61 3.14 -20.65 -8.83
N CYS A 62 4.14 -19.92 -9.30
CA CYS A 62 4.11 -19.21 -10.59
C CYS A 62 3.05 -18.09 -10.69
N PHE A 63 2.45 -17.68 -9.59
CA PHE A 63 1.53 -16.55 -9.62
C PHE A 63 2.29 -15.28 -10.00
N SER A 64 1.88 -14.67 -11.10
CA SER A 64 2.43 -13.40 -11.56
C SER A 64 1.27 -12.46 -11.86
N LEU A 65 1.19 -11.39 -11.08
CA LEU A 65 0.20 -10.33 -11.28
C LEU A 65 0.81 -8.99 -10.90
N THR A 66 0.70 -8.04 -11.82
CA THR A 66 1.15 -6.67 -11.56
C THR A 66 0.12 -5.95 -10.68
N ALA A 67 0.59 -5.41 -9.56
CA ALA A 67 -0.21 -4.54 -8.71
C ALA A 67 -0.56 -3.24 -9.45
N LYS A 68 -1.75 -2.72 -9.21
CA LYS A 68 -2.15 -1.39 -9.70
C LYS A 68 -1.30 -0.32 -9.02
N THR A 69 -0.92 0.69 -9.78
CA THR A 69 -0.14 1.80 -9.25
C THR A 69 -0.99 2.62 -8.27
N VAL A 70 -0.55 2.72 -7.03
CA VAL A 70 -1.09 3.62 -6.02
C VAL A 70 0.02 4.60 -5.65
N PRO A 71 -0.18 5.91 -5.77
CA PRO A 71 0.86 6.89 -5.46
C PRO A 71 1.42 6.68 -4.06
N THR A 72 2.74 6.79 -3.91
CA THR A 72 3.50 6.56 -2.67
C THR A 72 3.56 5.12 -2.16
N TYR A 73 2.81 4.16 -2.74
CA TYR A 73 2.80 2.77 -2.32
C TYR A 73 3.55 1.85 -3.27
N ARG A 74 4.27 0.89 -2.68
CA ARG A 74 4.89 -0.25 -3.35
C ARG A 74 4.32 -1.54 -2.79
N PHE A 75 3.92 -2.45 -3.68
CA PHE A 75 3.37 -3.75 -3.32
C PHE A 75 4.40 -4.84 -3.55
N GLU A 76 4.49 -5.77 -2.62
CA GLU A 76 5.37 -6.93 -2.68
C GLU A 76 4.56 -8.18 -2.35
N ILE A 77 4.62 -9.17 -3.24
CA ILE A 77 3.99 -10.48 -3.05
C ILE A 77 5.13 -11.49 -2.93
N ARG A 78 5.14 -12.25 -1.84
CA ARG A 78 6.20 -13.22 -1.55
C ARG A 78 5.60 -14.57 -1.19
N ASP A 79 6.40 -15.63 -1.34
CA ASP A 79 6.06 -16.93 -0.80
C ASP A 79 6.04 -16.86 0.74
N GLY A 80 4.96 -17.37 1.35
CA GLY A 80 4.81 -17.29 2.80
C GLY A 80 5.76 -18.22 3.57
N ALA A 81 6.21 -19.30 2.94
CA ALA A 81 7.19 -20.22 3.52
C ALA A 81 8.62 -19.70 3.38
N ASN A 82 8.94 -19.06 2.27
CA ASN A 82 10.24 -18.44 2.01
C ASN A 82 10.07 -17.03 1.45
N THR A 83 10.04 -16.06 2.34
CA THR A 83 9.80 -14.65 1.99
C THR A 83 10.94 -13.99 1.20
N SER A 84 12.05 -14.68 0.96
CA SER A 84 13.11 -14.24 0.05
C SER A 84 12.69 -14.39 -1.42
N LEU A 85 11.76 -15.31 -1.71
CA LEU A 85 11.30 -15.63 -3.06
C LEU A 85 9.98 -14.91 -3.38
N THR A 86 9.83 -14.45 -4.62
CA THR A 86 8.53 -14.15 -5.20
C THR A 86 7.86 -15.45 -5.70
N LEU A 87 6.55 -15.45 -5.83
CA LEU A 87 5.82 -16.65 -6.27
C LEU A 87 6.11 -17.01 -7.73
N ASP A 88 6.51 -16.05 -8.55
CA ASP A 88 6.84 -16.18 -9.97
C ASP A 88 8.33 -16.30 -10.25
N GLU A 89 9.19 -16.28 -9.23
CA GLU A 89 10.64 -16.42 -9.41
C GLU A 89 10.98 -17.81 -9.97
N LYS A 90 11.68 -17.80 -11.10
CA LYS A 90 12.06 -19.03 -11.82
C LYS A 90 13.50 -19.42 -11.52
N ASP A 91 13.76 -20.72 -11.61
CA ASP A 91 15.10 -21.28 -11.57
C ASP A 91 15.79 -21.22 -12.94
N SER A 92 17.00 -21.75 -13.00
CA SER A 92 17.81 -21.83 -14.24
C SER A 92 17.61 -23.15 -15.01
N SER A 93 16.59 -23.96 -14.65
CA SER A 93 16.30 -25.21 -15.35
C SER A 93 15.74 -24.98 -16.75
N THR A 94 15.76 -26.00 -17.59
CA THR A 94 15.21 -25.96 -18.95
C THR A 94 14.19 -27.08 -19.12
N PRO A 95 12.87 -26.75 -19.15
CA PRO A 95 12.24 -25.44 -19.05
C PRO A 95 12.30 -24.85 -17.62
N PRO A 96 12.35 -23.50 -17.48
CA PRO A 96 12.43 -22.85 -16.18
C PRO A 96 11.22 -23.14 -15.30
N GLN A 97 11.45 -23.53 -14.04
CA GLN A 97 10.40 -23.81 -13.06
C GLN A 97 10.38 -22.76 -11.96
N CYS A 98 9.23 -22.57 -11.32
CA CYS A 98 9.12 -21.62 -10.23
C CYS A 98 9.74 -22.20 -8.95
N LYS A 99 10.58 -21.40 -8.30
CA LYS A 99 11.32 -21.79 -7.08
C LYS A 99 10.46 -21.85 -5.83
N ALA A 100 9.41 -21.01 -5.77
CA ALA A 100 8.54 -20.90 -4.61
C ALA A 100 7.81 -22.23 -4.36
N ALA A 101 7.61 -22.59 -3.08
CA ALA A 101 6.79 -23.74 -2.72
C ALA A 101 5.30 -23.52 -3.03
N GLY A 102 4.86 -22.28 -2.98
CA GLY A 102 3.50 -21.88 -3.34
C GLY A 102 2.40 -22.43 -2.43
N GLN A 103 2.72 -22.80 -1.19
CA GLN A 103 1.75 -23.30 -0.22
C GLN A 103 1.03 -22.17 0.51
N SER A 104 1.69 -21.05 0.64
CA SER A 104 1.21 -19.84 1.33
C SER A 104 1.77 -18.60 0.67
N TRP A 105 1.16 -17.45 0.96
CA TRP A 105 1.59 -16.16 0.44
C TRP A 105 1.54 -15.07 1.49
N VAL A 106 2.29 -14.02 1.26
CA VAL A 106 2.24 -12.77 2.03
C VAL A 106 2.31 -11.58 1.09
N ILE A 107 1.44 -10.61 1.32
CA ILE A 107 1.41 -9.33 0.60
C ILE A 107 1.78 -8.24 1.59
N ARG A 108 2.76 -7.44 1.20
CA ARG A 108 3.18 -6.25 1.94
C ARG A 108 3.01 -5.02 1.04
N ALA A 109 2.28 -4.02 1.54
CA ALA A 109 2.17 -2.71 0.91
C ALA A 109 2.90 -1.69 1.77
N VAL A 110 4.00 -1.14 1.27
CA VAL A 110 4.83 -0.15 1.97
C VAL A 110 4.73 1.21 1.30
N THR A 111 4.67 2.25 2.11
CA THR A 111 4.59 3.63 1.63
C THR A 111 5.91 4.38 1.84
N SER A 112 6.17 5.34 0.97
CA SER A 112 7.22 6.34 1.14
C SER A 112 6.79 7.53 2.01
N ASN A 113 5.51 7.62 2.39
CA ASN A 113 4.97 8.68 3.23
C ASN A 113 4.85 8.22 4.68
N ASP A 114 5.70 8.72 5.57
CA ASP A 114 5.78 8.33 6.99
C ASP A 114 4.50 8.61 7.80
N ARG A 115 3.58 9.41 7.27
CA ARG A 115 2.30 9.69 7.91
C ARG A 115 1.20 8.68 7.52
N ASN A 116 1.48 7.82 6.55
CA ASN A 116 0.56 6.76 6.09
C ASN A 116 0.89 5.41 6.73
N PHE A 117 -0.08 4.52 6.69
CA PHE A 117 0.08 3.14 7.15
C PHE A 117 0.71 2.26 6.06
N ASN A 118 1.60 1.38 6.49
CA ASN A 118 2.02 0.22 5.73
C ASN A 118 1.12 -0.95 6.10
N PHE A 119 0.82 -1.84 5.16
CA PHE A 119 -0.14 -2.92 5.32
C PHE A 119 0.52 -4.28 5.11
N LEU A 120 0.05 -5.27 5.85
CA LEU A 120 0.41 -6.68 5.72
C LEU A 120 -0.86 -7.52 5.67
N LEU A 121 -0.89 -8.46 4.74
CA LEU A 121 -1.91 -9.49 4.62
C LEU A 121 -1.26 -10.80 4.21
N ASN A 122 -1.63 -11.92 4.84
CA ASN A 122 -1.14 -13.23 4.45
C ASN A 122 -2.26 -14.26 4.30
N SER A 123 -1.91 -15.43 3.75
CA SER A 123 -2.84 -16.53 3.51
C SER A 123 -3.41 -17.19 4.78
N SER A 124 -2.81 -16.94 5.95
CA SER A 124 -3.34 -17.42 7.24
C SER A 124 -4.37 -16.47 7.87
N GLY A 125 -4.69 -15.35 7.20
CA GLY A 125 -5.68 -14.38 7.67
C GLY A 125 -5.10 -13.26 8.54
N LEU A 126 -3.78 -13.18 8.72
CA LEU A 126 -3.17 -12.05 9.42
C LEU A 126 -3.37 -10.77 8.60
N LYS A 127 -4.04 -9.80 9.21
CA LYS A 127 -4.28 -8.45 8.69
C LYS A 127 -3.78 -7.44 9.69
N CYS A 128 -2.72 -6.73 9.38
CA CYS A 128 -2.20 -5.71 10.27
C CYS A 128 -1.62 -4.52 9.49
N LYS A 129 -1.51 -3.40 10.17
CA LYS A 129 -0.92 -2.16 9.64
C LYS A 129 -0.07 -1.47 10.70
N ASN A 130 0.92 -0.72 10.26
CA ASN A 130 1.75 0.13 11.13
C ASN A 130 2.25 1.34 10.31
N LYS A 131 2.35 2.51 10.94
CA LYS A 131 2.92 3.71 10.30
C LYS A 131 4.43 3.57 10.12
N THR A 132 5.10 2.93 11.07
CA THR A 132 6.55 2.71 11.00
C THR A 132 6.84 1.55 10.05
N LYS A 133 7.43 1.85 8.90
CA LYS A 133 7.77 0.87 7.86
C LYS A 133 8.66 -0.27 8.38
N ALA A 134 9.62 0.03 9.25
CA ALA A 134 10.53 -0.97 9.83
C ALA A 134 9.82 -2.03 10.67
N ASN A 135 8.65 -1.71 11.24
CA ASN A 135 7.85 -2.63 12.03
C ASN A 135 7.01 -3.60 11.17
N VAL A 136 6.83 -3.30 9.87
CA VAL A 136 6.07 -4.15 8.95
C VAL A 136 7.02 -5.06 8.20
N SER A 137 7.22 -6.25 8.72
CA SER A 137 7.94 -7.36 8.06
C SER A 137 6.98 -8.23 7.24
N TYR A 138 7.41 -9.39 6.78
CA TYR A 138 6.54 -10.36 6.11
C TYR A 138 5.77 -11.28 7.08
N SER A 139 6.04 -11.19 8.37
CA SER A 139 5.40 -12.03 9.41
C SER A 139 4.61 -11.24 10.44
N THR A 140 4.86 -9.93 10.59
CA THR A 140 4.24 -9.11 11.64
C THR A 140 4.25 -7.63 11.27
N CYS A 141 3.40 -6.85 11.92
CA CYS A 141 3.43 -5.38 11.89
C CYS A 141 3.96 -4.77 13.20
N GLY A 142 4.72 -5.55 13.98
CA GLY A 142 5.14 -5.16 15.31
C GLY A 142 4.11 -5.49 16.39
N THR A 143 4.23 -4.85 17.55
CA THR A 143 3.32 -5.02 18.68
C THR A 143 2.34 -3.84 18.80
N ILE A 144 1.33 -3.97 19.64
CA ILE A 144 0.38 -2.88 19.94
C ILE A 144 1.13 -1.66 20.47
N SER A 145 2.14 -1.88 21.33
CA SER A 145 2.99 -0.82 21.89
C SER A 145 3.83 -0.07 20.83
N THR A 146 4.11 -0.69 19.69
CA THR A 146 4.81 -0.08 18.56
C THR A 146 3.88 0.45 17.47
N GLY A 147 2.58 0.51 17.74
CA GLY A 147 1.57 1.06 16.82
C GLY A 147 1.01 0.08 15.80
N SER A 148 1.08 -1.23 16.08
CA SER A 148 0.41 -2.24 15.26
C SER A 148 -1.09 -2.21 15.49
N GLU A 149 -1.84 -2.15 14.40
CA GLU A 149 -3.31 -2.15 14.40
C GLU A 149 -3.81 -3.20 13.39
N SER A 150 -4.97 -3.79 13.67
CA SER A 150 -5.71 -4.59 12.67
C SER A 150 -6.45 -3.67 11.69
N TRP A 151 -6.79 -4.18 10.49
CA TRP A 151 -7.55 -3.42 9.48
C TRP A 151 -8.54 -4.30 8.72
#